data_d11b208a2a6bdf5036ce7332574a520f
#
_entry.id   d11b208a2a6bdf5036ce7332574a520f
#
_cell.length_a   1.000
_cell.length_b   1.000
_cell.length_c   1.000
_cell.angle_alpha   90.00
_cell.angle_beta   90.00
_cell.angle_gamma   90.00
#
_symmetry.space_group_name_H-M   'P 1'
#
loop_
_entity.id
_entity.type
_entity.pdbx_description
1 polymer ?
#
loop_
_entity_poly.entity_id
_entity_poly.type
_entity_poly.pdbx_seq_one_letter_code
_entity_poly.pdbx_strand_id
1 'polypeptide(L)'
;MSGTQEEKNRWTKKITELCAQNHLLVDFHDGPVHPYGQMRTWPNAVTREYCHAQLDGHHVFEPKTFVTTVFVNMVAGPIDMNNGMFDLRQGHTTRVDESQPVPSTLVSEAARTLIAFSGVTILPDIPEYYRKYPALLNFLSAQKMPWKESRTLAGEIGEYIVMMRETEDAYLVGAATNESGRTIDLPLSFLEKENILLKSSKTATMPTI
;
A
#
# COMPACT_ATOMS: atom_id res chain seq x y z
N MET A 1 -11.66 -14.25 -17.08
CA MET A 1 -11.96 -13.50 -18.33
C MET A 1 -11.30 -14.21 -19.51
N SER A 2 -12.08 -14.78 -20.43
CA SER A 2 -11.56 -15.38 -21.66
C SER A 2 -11.39 -14.29 -22.74
N GLY A 3 -10.50 -14.49 -23.70
CA GLY A 3 -10.26 -13.55 -24.80
C GLY A 3 -8.78 -13.17 -24.97
N THR A 4 -8.47 -12.55 -26.10
CA THR A 4 -7.13 -12.04 -26.38
C THR A 4 -6.77 -10.86 -25.50
N GLN A 5 -5.49 -10.53 -25.41
CA GLN A 5 -5.04 -9.34 -24.65
C GLN A 5 -5.67 -8.05 -25.22
N GLU A 6 -5.84 -7.99 -26.53
CA GLU A 6 -6.47 -6.84 -27.18
C GLU A 6 -7.95 -6.68 -26.78
N GLU A 7 -8.71 -7.78 -26.78
CA GLU A 7 -10.11 -7.77 -26.34
C GLU A 7 -10.25 -7.36 -24.88
N LYS A 8 -9.37 -7.85 -24.02
CA LYS A 8 -9.31 -7.45 -22.61
C LYS A 8 -9.02 -5.94 -22.44
N ASN A 9 -8.08 -5.43 -23.21
CA ASN A 9 -7.74 -4.01 -23.19
C ASN A 9 -8.90 -3.12 -23.69
N ARG A 10 -9.56 -3.53 -24.74
CA ARG A 10 -10.77 -2.83 -25.25
C ARG A 10 -11.89 -2.83 -24.21
N TRP A 11 -12.06 -3.96 -23.54
CA TRP A 11 -13.06 -4.09 -22.48
C TRP A 11 -12.77 -3.18 -21.29
N THR A 12 -11.54 -3.20 -20.76
CA THR A 12 -11.16 -2.32 -19.63
C THR A 12 -11.30 -0.85 -20.00
N LYS A 13 -10.90 -0.45 -21.21
CA LYS A 13 -11.10 0.91 -21.71
C LYS A 13 -12.58 1.29 -21.69
N LYS A 14 -13.45 0.46 -22.28
CA LYS A 14 -14.89 0.71 -22.32
C LYS A 14 -15.49 0.85 -20.93
N ILE A 15 -15.12 -0.01 -19.99
CA ILE A 15 -15.60 0.08 -18.59
C ILE A 15 -15.14 1.38 -17.95
N THR A 16 -13.87 1.74 -18.12
CA THR A 16 -13.31 2.99 -17.56
C THR A 16 -14.04 4.22 -18.10
N GLU A 17 -14.32 4.26 -19.40
CA GLU A 17 -15.09 5.33 -20.06
C GLU A 17 -16.53 5.43 -19.52
N LEU A 18 -17.21 4.30 -19.39
CA LEU A 18 -18.56 4.25 -18.83
C LEU A 18 -18.59 4.71 -17.36
N CYS A 19 -17.61 4.27 -16.58
CA CYS A 19 -17.48 4.71 -15.19
C CYS A 19 -17.23 6.22 -15.10
N ALA A 20 -16.36 6.77 -15.96
CA ALA A 20 -16.13 8.21 -16.02
C ALA A 20 -17.41 9.00 -16.32
N GLN A 21 -18.20 8.55 -17.30
CA GLN A 21 -19.49 9.16 -17.64
C GLN A 21 -20.51 9.12 -16.50
N ASN A 22 -20.37 8.18 -15.60
CA ASN A 22 -21.25 8.01 -14.43
C ASN A 22 -20.60 8.47 -13.11
N HIS A 23 -19.47 9.20 -13.16
CA HIS A 23 -18.75 9.71 -12.00
C HIS A 23 -18.31 8.61 -11.02
N LEU A 24 -17.93 7.44 -11.54
CA LEU A 24 -17.44 6.30 -10.77
C LEU A 24 -15.93 6.17 -10.90
N LEU A 25 -15.27 5.84 -9.80
CA LEU A 25 -13.87 5.43 -9.78
C LEU A 25 -13.73 3.98 -10.23
N VAL A 26 -12.56 3.62 -10.72
CA VAL A 26 -12.28 2.26 -11.21
C VAL A 26 -11.00 1.74 -10.57
N ASP A 27 -11.11 0.54 -10.03
CA ASP A 27 -10.02 -0.33 -9.65
C ASP A 27 -10.22 -1.68 -10.33
N PHE A 28 -9.19 -2.21 -10.99
CA PHE A 28 -9.24 -3.51 -11.65
C PHE A 28 -8.37 -4.52 -10.92
N HIS A 29 -8.98 -5.60 -10.47
CA HIS A 29 -8.33 -6.80 -9.94
C HIS A 29 -8.47 -7.97 -10.91
N ASP A 30 -7.57 -8.95 -10.83
CA ASP A 30 -7.53 -10.14 -11.71
C ASP A 30 -7.64 -9.84 -13.21
N GLY A 31 -7.45 -8.61 -13.56
CA GLY A 31 -7.68 -8.10 -14.91
C GLY A 31 -6.41 -8.04 -15.75
N PRO A 32 -6.52 -7.62 -17.00
CA PRO A 32 -5.34 -7.39 -17.81
C PRO A 32 -4.49 -6.28 -17.20
N VAL A 33 -3.19 -6.52 -17.14
CA VAL A 33 -2.21 -5.55 -16.62
C VAL A 33 -2.13 -4.31 -17.50
N HIS A 34 -2.47 -4.45 -18.75
CA HIS A 34 -2.49 -3.37 -19.74
C HIS A 34 -3.90 -2.74 -19.91
N PRO A 35 -3.98 -1.52 -20.40
CA PRO A 35 -2.89 -0.61 -20.74
C PRO A 35 -2.30 0.09 -19.50
N TYR A 36 -0.99 0.32 -19.51
CA TYR A 36 -0.32 1.14 -18.50
C TYR A 36 -0.64 2.63 -18.69
N GLY A 37 -0.61 3.38 -17.59
CA GLY A 37 -0.80 4.83 -17.63
C GLY A 37 -2.20 5.28 -18.02
N GLN A 38 -3.20 4.41 -17.94
CA GLN A 38 -4.59 4.71 -18.30
C GLN A 38 -5.15 5.92 -17.52
N MET A 39 -4.73 6.12 -16.28
CA MET A 39 -5.10 7.25 -15.45
C MET A 39 -4.73 8.62 -16.05
N ARG A 40 -3.76 8.70 -16.95
CA ARG A 40 -3.38 9.95 -17.62
C ARG A 40 -4.46 10.43 -18.59
N THR A 41 -5.23 9.50 -19.13
CA THR A 41 -6.36 9.79 -20.03
C THR A 41 -7.67 9.77 -19.26
N TRP A 42 -7.78 8.86 -18.30
CA TRP A 42 -8.98 8.59 -17.51
C TRP A 42 -8.65 8.69 -16.03
N PRO A 43 -8.74 9.90 -15.42
CA PRO A 43 -8.37 10.12 -14.01
C PRO A 43 -9.18 9.29 -13.00
N ASN A 44 -10.34 8.79 -13.41
CA ASN A 44 -11.16 7.88 -12.62
C ASN A 44 -10.60 6.46 -12.53
N ALA A 45 -9.62 6.08 -13.35
CA ALA A 45 -8.84 4.84 -13.20
C ALA A 45 -7.76 5.05 -12.12
N VAL A 46 -8.17 5.02 -10.86
CA VAL A 46 -7.39 5.51 -9.71
C VAL A 46 -6.33 4.53 -9.23
N THR A 47 -6.53 3.25 -9.46
CA THR A 47 -5.61 2.19 -9.03
C THR A 47 -5.82 0.91 -9.84
N ARG A 48 -4.92 -0.04 -9.69
CA ARG A 48 -5.00 -1.36 -10.31
C ARG A 48 -4.11 -2.36 -9.60
N GLU A 49 -4.51 -3.63 -9.62
CA GLU A 49 -3.69 -4.72 -9.16
C GLU A 49 -2.57 -5.04 -10.16
N TYR A 50 -1.49 -4.23 -10.13
CA TYR A 50 -0.26 -4.52 -10.89
C TYR A 50 0.69 -5.49 -10.18
N CYS A 51 0.23 -6.10 -9.11
CA CYS A 51 0.89 -7.11 -8.30
C CYS A 51 -0.17 -8.09 -7.81
N HIS A 52 0.21 -9.14 -7.13
CA HIS A 52 -0.76 -9.91 -6.36
C HIS A 52 -1.23 -9.09 -5.15
N ALA A 53 -2.53 -9.05 -4.94
CA ALA A 53 -3.10 -8.48 -3.72
C ALA A 53 -2.68 -9.31 -2.50
N GLN A 54 -2.49 -8.65 -1.38
CA GLN A 54 -2.04 -9.28 -0.15
C GLN A 54 -3.02 -10.37 0.33
N LEU A 55 -4.30 -10.21 0.04
CA LEU A 55 -5.35 -11.19 0.34
C LEU A 55 -5.31 -12.45 -0.53
N ASP A 56 -4.55 -12.46 -1.61
CA ASP A 56 -4.39 -13.66 -2.45
C ASP A 56 -3.49 -14.71 -1.81
N GLY A 57 -2.85 -14.39 -0.71
CA GLY A 57 -2.09 -15.32 0.11
C GLY A 57 -0.68 -15.62 -0.37
N HIS A 58 -0.17 -16.78 0.03
CA HIS A 58 1.18 -17.22 -0.30
C HIS A 58 2.26 -16.23 0.16
N HIS A 59 3.28 -16.03 -0.64
CA HIS A 59 4.42 -15.16 -0.34
C HIS A 59 4.15 -13.66 -0.45
N VAL A 60 2.93 -13.26 -0.78
CA VAL A 60 2.59 -11.83 -0.96
C VAL A 60 2.69 -11.03 0.35
N PHE A 61 2.42 -11.68 1.47
CA PHE A 61 2.57 -11.07 2.79
C PHE A 61 4.02 -10.92 3.24
N GLU A 62 4.95 -11.66 2.64
CA GLU A 62 6.35 -11.64 3.07
C GLU A 62 6.94 -10.23 2.99
N PRO A 63 7.71 -9.82 4.00
CA PRO A 63 8.31 -8.49 4.03
C PRO A 63 9.19 -8.20 2.81
N LYS A 64 10.02 -9.16 2.37
CA LYS A 64 10.85 -9.03 1.18
C LYS A 64 10.02 -8.84 -0.09
N THR A 65 8.90 -9.55 -0.24
CA THR A 65 8.00 -9.38 -1.39
C THR A 65 7.48 -7.95 -1.45
N PHE A 66 7.02 -7.39 -0.33
CA PHE A 66 6.54 -6.02 -0.28
C PHE A 66 7.61 -5.02 -0.69
N VAL A 67 8.80 -5.05 -0.07
CA VAL A 67 9.88 -4.10 -0.36
C VAL A 67 10.53 -4.30 -1.73
N THR A 68 10.19 -5.38 -2.45
CA THR A 68 10.50 -5.54 -3.87
C THR A 68 9.41 -4.93 -4.75
N THR A 69 8.15 -5.27 -4.46
CA THR A 69 6.98 -4.87 -5.25
C THR A 69 6.87 -3.35 -5.38
N VAL A 70 7.06 -2.60 -4.30
CA VAL A 70 6.93 -1.14 -4.33
C VAL A 70 7.99 -0.44 -5.18
N PHE A 71 9.14 -1.05 -5.42
CA PHE A 71 10.13 -0.53 -6.36
C PHE A 71 9.87 -0.95 -7.79
N VAL A 72 9.36 -2.15 -8.02
CA VAL A 72 9.25 -2.75 -9.35
C VAL A 72 7.88 -2.50 -9.95
N ASN A 73 6.81 -2.85 -9.25
CA ASN A 73 5.46 -2.85 -9.81
C ASN A 73 4.85 -1.44 -9.87
N MET A 74 5.18 -0.55 -8.94
CA MET A 74 4.71 0.85 -8.99
C MET A 74 5.23 1.65 -10.18
N VAL A 75 6.20 1.14 -10.92
CA VAL A 75 6.60 1.71 -12.22
C VAL A 75 5.46 1.65 -13.24
N ALA A 76 4.57 0.68 -13.12
CA ALA A 76 3.40 0.55 -13.98
C ALA A 76 2.31 1.59 -13.67
N GLY A 77 2.23 2.08 -12.46
CA GLY A 77 1.25 3.04 -11.97
C GLY A 77 0.88 2.82 -10.51
N PRO A 78 -0.18 3.47 -10.00
CA PRO A 78 -0.73 3.20 -8.70
C PRO A 78 -1.13 1.74 -8.57
N ILE A 79 -0.80 1.14 -7.43
CA ILE A 79 -1.11 -0.27 -7.18
C ILE A 79 -2.10 -0.42 -6.03
N ASP A 80 -3.06 -1.32 -6.18
CA ASP A 80 -3.81 -1.87 -5.08
C ASP A 80 -3.22 -3.22 -4.67
N MET A 81 -2.78 -3.31 -3.43
CA MET A 81 -2.14 -4.49 -2.86
C MET A 81 -2.87 -4.97 -1.59
N ASN A 82 -3.98 -4.34 -1.23
CA ASN A 82 -4.76 -4.61 -0.03
C ASN A 82 -3.93 -4.61 1.26
N ASN A 83 -3.05 -3.63 1.42
CA ASN A 83 -2.25 -3.48 2.63
C ASN A 83 -3.09 -2.94 3.80
N GLY A 84 -2.59 -3.14 5.03
CA GLY A 84 -3.21 -2.59 6.22
C GLY A 84 -4.05 -3.57 7.00
N MET A 85 -3.79 -4.87 6.89
CA MET A 85 -4.44 -5.89 7.70
C MET A 85 -3.97 -5.82 9.15
N PHE A 86 -4.90 -5.71 10.11
CA PHE A 86 -4.59 -5.63 11.52
C PHE A 86 -4.91 -6.92 12.28
N ASP A 87 -5.70 -7.83 11.73
CA ASP A 87 -5.83 -9.17 12.25
C ASP A 87 -4.78 -10.11 11.63
N LEU A 88 -3.62 -10.20 12.24
CA LEU A 88 -2.50 -11.00 11.76
C LEU A 88 -2.53 -12.47 12.21
N ARG A 89 -3.54 -12.89 12.93
CA ARG A 89 -3.60 -14.25 13.52
C ARG A 89 -3.72 -15.32 12.45
N GLN A 90 -4.46 -15.02 11.41
CA GLN A 90 -4.68 -15.93 10.28
C GLN A 90 -4.97 -15.15 9.02
N GLY A 91 -4.62 -15.71 7.89
CA GLY A 91 -5.18 -15.28 6.62
C GLY A 91 -6.67 -15.60 6.61
N HIS A 92 -7.50 -14.58 6.75
CA HIS A 92 -8.96 -14.73 6.81
C HIS A 92 -9.62 -14.93 5.47
N THR A 93 -8.84 -15.06 4.43
CA THR A 93 -9.38 -15.27 3.11
C THR A 93 -9.32 -16.72 2.72
N THR A 94 -10.29 -17.17 1.98
CA THR A 94 -10.34 -18.52 1.41
C THR A 94 -9.19 -18.81 0.43
N ARG A 95 -8.39 -17.80 0.13
CA ARG A 95 -7.26 -17.88 -0.80
C ARG A 95 -5.90 -18.02 -0.12
N VAL A 96 -5.83 -17.76 1.18
CA VAL A 96 -4.60 -17.93 1.95
C VAL A 96 -4.48 -19.38 2.36
N ASP A 97 -3.28 -19.95 2.28
CA ASP A 97 -2.99 -21.26 2.83
C ASP A 97 -3.41 -21.28 4.29
N GLU A 98 -4.35 -22.11 4.57
CA GLU A 98 -5.17 -22.13 5.75
C GLU A 98 -4.33 -22.11 7.02
N SER A 99 -4.74 -21.30 7.98
CA SER A 99 -4.21 -21.30 9.34
C SER A 99 -2.78 -20.78 9.52
N GLN A 100 -2.19 -20.15 8.53
CA GLN A 100 -0.87 -19.54 8.72
C GLN A 100 -1.00 -18.10 9.22
N PRO A 101 -0.23 -17.72 10.25
CA PRO A 101 -0.15 -16.31 10.65
C PRO A 101 0.37 -15.45 9.49
N VAL A 102 -0.15 -14.25 9.37
CA VAL A 102 0.37 -13.27 8.40
C VAL A 102 1.79 -12.88 8.83
N PRO A 103 2.82 -13.10 7.99
CA PRO A 103 4.21 -12.81 8.32
C PRO A 103 4.49 -11.30 8.22
N SER A 104 3.81 -10.52 9.01
CA SER A 104 3.89 -9.07 9.05
C SER A 104 3.71 -8.57 10.48
N THR A 105 3.76 -7.27 10.67
CA THR A 105 3.47 -6.62 11.96
C THR A 105 2.46 -5.50 11.75
N LEU A 106 1.70 -5.17 12.78
CA LEU A 106 0.70 -4.09 12.72
C LEU A 106 1.29 -2.77 12.24
N VAL A 107 2.49 -2.44 12.71
CA VAL A 107 3.18 -1.21 12.31
C VAL A 107 3.62 -1.29 10.85
N SER A 108 4.12 -2.45 10.41
CA SER A 108 4.45 -2.68 9.00
C SER A 108 3.21 -2.55 8.11
N GLU A 109 2.10 -3.17 8.50
CA GLU A 109 0.85 -3.08 7.73
C GLU A 109 0.36 -1.63 7.61
N ALA A 110 0.38 -0.87 8.70
CA ALA A 110 0.04 0.55 8.66
C ALA A 110 1.03 1.37 7.80
N ALA A 111 2.33 1.08 7.86
CA ALA A 111 3.32 1.76 7.02
C ALA A 111 3.15 1.43 5.54
N ARG A 112 2.81 0.19 5.20
CA ARG A 112 2.60 -0.27 3.82
C ARG A 112 1.52 0.52 3.10
N THR A 113 0.45 0.93 3.80
CA THR A 113 -0.62 1.75 3.20
C THR A 113 -0.14 3.13 2.77
N LEU A 114 0.88 3.67 3.44
CA LEU A 114 1.51 4.95 3.07
C LEU A 114 2.53 4.77 1.95
N ILE A 115 3.30 3.68 1.98
CA ILE A 115 4.40 3.41 1.05
C ILE A 115 3.85 3.08 -0.34
N ALA A 116 2.92 2.14 -0.43
CA ALA A 116 2.26 1.81 -1.69
C ALA A 116 1.41 2.99 -2.17
N PHE A 117 1.70 3.49 -3.37
CA PHE A 117 0.89 4.55 -3.96
C PHE A 117 -0.35 3.94 -4.61
N SER A 118 -1.52 4.35 -4.14
CA SER A 118 -2.82 4.01 -4.71
C SER A 118 -3.71 5.25 -4.73
N GLY A 119 -4.53 5.41 -5.73
CA GLY A 119 -5.51 6.50 -5.78
C GLY A 119 -6.70 6.27 -4.85
N VAL A 120 -6.93 5.01 -4.47
CA VAL A 120 -7.87 4.57 -3.44
C VAL A 120 -7.22 3.43 -2.67
N THR A 121 -7.08 3.58 -1.37
CA THR A 121 -6.56 2.50 -0.52
C THR A 121 -7.73 1.71 0.04
N ILE A 122 -7.80 0.44 -0.33
CA ILE A 122 -8.80 -0.49 0.20
C ILE A 122 -8.20 -1.22 1.39
N LEU A 123 -8.72 -0.92 2.59
CA LEU A 123 -8.30 -1.58 3.82
C LEU A 123 -9.01 -2.94 3.95
N PRO A 124 -8.25 -4.04 4.12
CA PRO A 124 -8.80 -5.38 3.98
C PRO A 124 -9.45 -5.95 5.25
N ASP A 125 -9.49 -5.20 6.33
CA ASP A 125 -9.96 -5.70 7.62
C ASP A 125 -11.27 -5.05 8.07
N ILE A 126 -11.88 -5.57 9.12
CA ILE A 126 -13.11 -5.04 9.68
C ILE A 126 -12.83 -3.90 10.68
N PRO A 127 -13.77 -2.96 10.86
CA PRO A 127 -13.57 -1.78 11.72
C PRO A 127 -13.18 -2.11 13.16
N GLU A 128 -13.62 -3.26 13.68
CA GLU A 128 -13.34 -3.71 15.03
C GLU A 128 -11.84 -3.94 15.27
N TYR A 129 -11.11 -4.44 14.28
CA TYR A 129 -9.66 -4.65 14.39
C TYR A 129 -8.91 -3.32 14.36
N TYR A 130 -9.29 -2.38 13.52
CA TYR A 130 -8.69 -1.05 13.50
C TYR A 130 -8.89 -0.29 14.81
N ARG A 131 -10.07 -0.37 15.40
CA ARG A 131 -10.40 0.28 16.69
C ARG A 131 -9.59 -0.23 17.87
N LYS A 132 -9.05 -1.45 17.82
CA LYS A 132 -8.15 -1.98 18.85
C LYS A 132 -6.82 -1.24 18.95
N TYR A 133 -6.42 -0.54 17.87
CA TYR A 133 -5.13 0.14 17.76
C TYR A 133 -5.29 1.61 17.40
N PRO A 134 -5.78 2.45 18.33
CA PRO A 134 -6.15 3.84 18.02
C PRO A 134 -5.01 4.68 17.44
N ALA A 135 -3.77 4.46 17.87
CA ALA A 135 -2.61 5.18 17.35
C ALA A 135 -2.37 4.88 15.87
N LEU A 136 -2.48 3.62 15.45
CA LEU A 136 -2.33 3.22 14.06
C LEU A 136 -3.56 3.63 13.22
N LEU A 137 -4.75 3.55 13.78
CA LEU A 137 -5.96 4.07 13.12
C LEU A 137 -5.85 5.57 12.85
N ASN A 138 -5.31 6.33 13.80
CA ASN A 138 -5.05 7.77 13.60
C ASN A 138 -4.01 8.00 12.50
N PHE A 139 -3.00 7.16 12.41
CA PHE A 139 -2.01 7.22 11.31
C PHE A 139 -2.67 6.94 9.95
N LEU A 140 -3.53 5.92 9.84
CA LEU A 140 -4.29 5.66 8.63
C LEU A 140 -5.20 6.85 8.26
N SER A 141 -5.90 7.40 9.24
CA SER A 141 -6.82 8.53 9.04
C SER A 141 -6.10 9.84 8.66
N ALA A 142 -4.83 9.98 9.00
CA ALA A 142 -4.00 11.13 8.63
C ALA A 142 -3.52 11.09 7.17
N GLN A 143 -3.63 9.96 6.49
CA GLN A 143 -3.19 9.77 5.09
C GLN A 143 -4.15 10.42 4.07
N LYS A 144 -4.61 11.62 4.35
CA LYS A 144 -5.54 12.34 3.49
C LYS A 144 -4.89 12.69 2.14
N MET A 145 -5.59 12.40 1.06
CA MET A 145 -5.18 12.77 -0.29
C MET A 145 -5.96 14.02 -0.79
N PRO A 146 -5.43 14.75 -1.76
CA PRO A 146 -4.14 14.54 -2.44
C PRO A 146 -2.94 14.89 -1.56
N TRP A 147 -1.83 14.16 -1.72
CA TRP A 147 -0.59 14.50 -1.07
C TRP A 147 0.10 15.66 -1.77
N LYS A 148 0.63 16.64 -1.01
CA LYS A 148 1.38 17.78 -1.55
C LYS A 148 2.74 17.36 -2.08
N GLU A 149 3.42 16.47 -1.34
CA GLU A 149 4.69 15.91 -1.71
C GLU A 149 4.76 14.42 -1.38
N SER A 150 5.56 13.71 -2.17
CA SER A 150 5.91 12.32 -1.99
C SER A 150 7.39 12.13 -2.23
N ARG A 151 8.12 11.62 -1.24
CA ARG A 151 9.57 11.45 -1.33
C ARG A 151 10.02 10.12 -0.75
N THR A 152 10.79 9.35 -1.51
CA THR A 152 11.56 8.24 -0.96
C THR A 152 12.78 8.81 -0.27
N LEU A 153 12.83 8.68 1.05
CA LEU A 153 13.93 9.22 1.86
C LEU A 153 15.14 8.30 1.85
N ALA A 154 14.90 6.99 1.83
CA ALA A 154 15.93 5.97 1.74
C ALA A 154 15.30 4.67 1.22
N GLY A 155 16.10 3.79 0.59
CA GLY A 155 15.60 2.48 0.18
C GLY A 155 16.58 1.71 -0.67
N GLU A 156 16.41 0.39 -0.65
CA GLU A 156 17.13 -0.57 -1.46
C GLU A 156 16.17 -1.72 -1.82
N ILE A 157 16.12 -2.07 -3.10
CA ILE A 157 15.18 -3.08 -3.62
C ILE A 157 15.36 -4.42 -2.91
N GLY A 158 14.28 -4.98 -2.38
CA GLY A 158 14.30 -6.24 -1.65
C GLY A 158 14.87 -6.16 -0.24
N GLU A 159 15.29 -4.98 0.19
CA GLU A 159 15.91 -4.73 1.48
C GLU A 159 15.01 -3.88 2.39
N TYR A 160 14.77 -2.64 2.01
CA TYR A 160 13.96 -1.71 2.79
C TYR A 160 13.52 -0.51 1.97
N ILE A 161 12.53 0.21 2.49
CA ILE A 161 12.09 1.50 1.96
C ILE A 161 11.65 2.41 3.10
N VAL A 162 11.94 3.70 2.96
CA VAL A 162 11.40 4.77 3.80
C VAL A 162 10.76 5.81 2.92
N MET A 163 9.47 6.00 3.06
CA MET A 163 8.65 6.90 2.26
C MET A 163 8.10 8.03 3.13
N MET A 164 8.19 9.25 2.64
CA MET A 164 7.53 10.42 3.21
C MET A 164 6.39 10.86 2.30
N ARG A 165 5.28 11.24 2.90
CA ARG A 165 4.14 11.91 2.26
C ARG A 165 3.79 13.17 3.05
N GLU A 166 3.65 14.27 2.37
CA GLU A 166 3.15 15.52 2.93
C GLU A 166 1.66 15.65 2.64
N THR A 167 0.88 15.80 3.69
CA THR A 167 -0.55 16.13 3.63
C THR A 167 -0.76 17.61 3.92
N GLU A 168 -2.01 18.08 3.99
CA GLU A 168 -2.31 19.45 4.39
C GLU A 168 -1.80 19.75 5.80
N ASP A 169 -1.89 18.77 6.71
CA ASP A 169 -1.74 18.96 8.14
C ASP A 169 -0.46 18.32 8.71
N ALA A 170 0.21 17.43 7.98
CA ALA A 170 1.27 16.59 8.53
C ALA A 170 2.26 16.05 7.49
N TYR A 171 3.49 15.82 7.97
CA TYR A 171 4.44 14.92 7.31
C TYR A 171 4.27 13.52 7.87
N LEU A 172 3.98 12.56 7.01
CA LEU A 172 3.82 11.16 7.38
C LEU A 172 5.02 10.37 6.84
N VAL A 173 5.61 9.55 7.68
CA VAL A 173 6.74 8.71 7.29
C VAL A 173 6.39 7.26 7.59
N GLY A 174 6.47 6.42 6.55
CA GLY A 174 6.33 4.97 6.64
C GLY A 174 7.65 4.29 6.29
N ALA A 175 8.06 3.32 7.09
CA ALA A 175 9.23 2.50 6.83
C ALA A 175 8.86 1.02 6.89
N ALA A 176 9.39 0.25 5.93
CA ALA A 176 9.28 -1.20 5.89
C ALA A 176 10.63 -1.80 5.53
N THR A 177 10.92 -2.97 6.09
CA THR A 177 12.13 -3.74 5.83
C THR A 177 11.76 -5.17 5.45
N ASN A 178 12.70 -5.90 4.86
CA ASN A 178 12.60 -7.34 4.72
C ASN A 178 12.66 -8.02 6.11
N GLU A 179 12.91 -9.30 6.17
CA GLU A 179 12.99 -10.10 7.41
C GLU A 179 14.14 -9.69 8.32
N SER A 180 15.10 -8.92 7.81
CA SER A 180 16.25 -8.43 8.58
C SER A 180 15.95 -7.09 9.23
N GLY A 181 16.07 -7.01 10.54
CA GLY A 181 15.99 -5.76 11.28
C GLY A 181 17.16 -4.83 10.96
N ARG A 182 16.92 -3.53 10.90
CA ARG A 182 17.95 -2.52 10.62
C ARG A 182 17.69 -1.18 11.30
N THR A 183 18.73 -0.42 11.50
CA THR A 183 18.66 0.97 11.94
C THR A 183 18.92 1.88 10.75
N ILE A 184 18.10 2.91 10.59
CA ILE A 184 18.20 3.85 9.48
C ILE A 184 18.22 5.26 10.08
N ASP A 185 19.29 5.99 9.82
CA ASP A 185 19.39 7.39 10.18
C ASP A 185 18.73 8.26 9.10
N LEU A 186 17.70 8.97 9.47
CA LEU A 186 16.95 9.82 8.55
C LEU A 186 17.21 11.30 8.86
N PRO A 187 17.80 12.05 7.94
CA PRO A 187 17.87 13.49 8.06
C PRO A 187 16.46 14.07 7.94
N LEU A 188 16.05 14.86 8.93
CA LEU A 188 14.75 15.52 8.95
C LEU A 188 14.77 16.89 8.25
N SER A 189 15.69 17.11 7.32
CA SER A 189 15.87 18.37 6.59
C SER A 189 14.68 18.76 5.70
N PHE A 190 13.72 17.87 5.50
CA PHE A 190 12.46 18.17 4.82
C PHE A 190 11.45 18.89 5.73
N LEU A 191 11.70 18.96 7.04
CA LEU A 191 10.85 19.65 7.99
C LEU A 191 11.28 21.12 8.04
N GLU A 192 10.47 21.99 7.45
CA GLU A 192 10.76 23.43 7.38
C GLU A 192 10.24 24.23 8.58
N LYS A 193 9.48 23.58 9.49
CA LYS A 193 8.79 24.25 10.59
C LYS A 193 9.51 24.05 11.91
N GLU A 194 9.61 25.13 12.68
CA GLU A 194 9.94 25.05 14.10
C GLU A 194 8.77 24.46 14.89
N ASN A 195 9.06 23.79 16.01
CA ASN A 195 8.07 23.19 16.93
C ASN A 195 7.23 22.04 16.31
N ILE A 196 7.90 21.02 15.80
CA ILE A 196 7.24 19.83 15.27
C ILE A 196 7.01 18.81 16.38
N LEU A 197 5.76 18.33 16.50
CA LEU A 197 5.44 17.20 17.37
C LEU A 197 5.67 15.89 16.62
N LEU A 198 6.68 15.12 17.05
CA LEU A 198 6.95 13.79 16.53
C LEU A 198 6.12 12.75 17.29
N LYS A 199 5.30 11.98 16.55
CA LYS A 199 4.63 10.77 17.05
C LYS A 199 5.19 9.58 16.31
N SER A 200 5.67 8.55 17.02
CA SER A 200 6.23 7.37 16.40
C SER A 200 5.56 6.09 16.91
N SER A 201 5.39 5.13 16.01
CA SER A 201 5.03 3.75 16.34
C SER A 201 6.06 2.83 15.68
N LYS A 202 6.56 1.84 16.38
CA LYS A 202 7.53 0.88 15.88
C LYS A 202 7.18 -0.54 16.31
N THR A 203 7.58 -1.50 15.52
CA THR A 203 7.54 -2.90 15.93
C THR A 203 8.53 -3.09 17.08
N ALA A 204 8.06 -3.63 18.21
CA ALA A 204 8.95 -4.04 19.27
C ALA A 204 9.75 -5.27 18.79
N THR A 205 11.06 -5.26 18.98
CA THR A 205 11.86 -6.51 18.88
C THR A 205 11.36 -7.46 19.95
N MET A 206 10.81 -8.61 19.54
CA MET A 206 10.55 -9.65 20.51
C MET A 206 11.88 -10.09 21.14
N PRO A 207 11.97 -10.20 22.47
CA PRO A 207 13.14 -10.84 23.05
C PRO A 207 13.20 -12.26 22.50
N THR A 208 14.36 -12.62 21.97
CA THR A 208 14.66 -14.00 21.59
C THR A 208 14.50 -14.86 22.84
N ILE A 209 13.55 -15.80 22.83
CA ILE A 209 13.35 -16.81 23.85
C ILE A 209 14.41 -17.89 23.63
#